data_750cf9508afb28e1296ffa0365111b48
#
_entry.id   750cf9508afb28e1296ffa0365111b48
#
_cell.length_a   1.000
_cell.length_b   1.000
_cell.length_c   1.000
_cell.angle_alpha   90.00
_cell.angle_beta   90.00
_cell.angle_gamma   90.00
#
_symmetry.space_group_name_H-M   'P 1'
#
loop_
_entity.id
_entity.type
_entity.pdbx_description
1 polymer ?
#
loop_
_entity_poly.entity_id
_entity_poly.type
_entity_poly.pdbx_seq_one_letter_code
_entity_poly.pdbx_strand_id
1 'polypeptide(L)'
;DTFYLDIKGDLPNKALVNKVKAAHENGYNTGSTGHTKNWDPEEAKKLILRQHSTSTTFRYFHEKKLNHDCKYFYIADNFRNEATDATHLPEFGQAEGLIMADNLTLADLMGFVKEFYAKLGIHKIRFKPTFNPYTEPSMEAHYYNEKLGKWYALINSGIFRPEALAPYGITKSVIA
;
A
#
# COMPACT_ATOMS: atom_id res chain seq x y z
N ASP A 1 2.89 14.13 -8.66
CA ASP A 1 1.63 13.35 -8.86
C ASP A 1 0.58 13.57 -7.75
N THR A 2 0.72 14.60 -6.89
CA THR A 2 -0.17 14.87 -5.75
C THR A 2 -0.99 16.10 -5.98
N PHE A 3 -2.31 16.04 -5.74
CA PHE A 3 -3.14 17.22 -5.57
C PHE A 3 -3.08 17.68 -4.10
N TYR A 4 -2.47 18.82 -3.87
CA TYR A 4 -2.45 19.47 -2.56
C TYR A 4 -3.66 20.40 -2.41
N LEU A 5 -4.21 20.43 -1.20
CA LEU A 5 -5.22 21.41 -0.84
C LEU A 5 -4.54 22.63 -0.21
N ASP A 6 -5.08 23.80 -0.45
CA ASP A 6 -4.58 25.07 0.13
C ASP A 6 -5.05 25.26 1.59
N ILE A 7 -5.00 24.16 2.36
CA ILE A 7 -5.29 24.13 3.79
C ILE A 7 -4.36 23.14 4.48
N LYS A 8 -4.09 23.38 5.75
CA LYS A 8 -3.32 22.46 6.59
C LYS A 8 -4.24 21.74 7.57
N GLY A 9 -3.94 20.46 7.82
CA GLY A 9 -4.58 19.67 8.85
C GLY A 9 -3.80 19.67 10.15
N ASP A 10 -4.42 19.10 11.17
CA ASP A 10 -3.78 18.85 12.46
C ASP A 10 -3.11 17.48 12.47
N LEU A 11 -1.99 17.38 13.18
CA LEU A 11 -1.37 16.10 13.45
C LEU A 11 -2.19 15.32 14.48
N PRO A 12 -2.21 13.98 14.39
CA PRO A 12 -2.81 13.13 15.42
C PRO A 12 -2.08 13.30 16.76
N ASN A 13 -2.49 12.54 17.78
CA ASN A 13 -1.86 12.60 19.09
C ASN A 13 -0.34 12.37 19.02
N LYS A 14 0.39 13.05 19.91
CA LYS A 14 1.86 13.04 19.94
C LYS A 14 2.46 11.63 20.04
N ALA A 15 1.78 10.69 20.70
CA ALA A 15 2.28 9.33 20.85
C ALA A 15 2.33 8.58 19.51
N LEU A 16 1.29 8.72 18.68
CA LEU A 16 1.27 8.14 17.33
C LEU A 16 2.29 8.83 16.44
N VAL A 17 2.35 10.16 16.47
CA VAL A 17 3.35 10.94 15.72
C VAL A 17 4.76 10.46 16.01
N ASN A 18 5.12 10.28 17.29
CA ASN A 18 6.45 9.81 17.68
C ASN A 18 6.74 8.39 17.16
N LYS A 19 5.76 7.49 17.16
CA LYS A 19 5.90 6.14 16.62
C LYS A 19 6.14 6.15 15.12
N VAL A 20 5.35 6.91 14.37
CA VAL A 20 5.49 7.05 12.92
C VAL A 20 6.84 7.70 12.57
N LYS A 21 7.23 8.76 13.30
CA LYS A 21 8.55 9.39 13.16
C LYS A 21 9.68 8.38 13.37
N ALA A 22 9.64 7.59 14.43
CA ALA A 22 10.66 6.58 14.71
C ALA A 22 10.71 5.49 13.61
N ALA A 23 9.56 5.06 13.09
CA ALA A 23 9.51 4.13 11.96
C ALA A 23 10.14 4.74 10.70
N HIS A 24 9.85 5.99 10.41
CA HIS A 24 10.37 6.71 9.25
C HIS A 24 11.88 6.95 9.34
N GLU A 25 12.38 7.39 10.49
CA GLU A 25 13.77 7.81 10.65
C GLU A 25 14.75 6.66 10.93
N ASN A 26 14.30 5.60 11.65
CA ASN A 26 15.20 4.54 12.12
C ASN A 26 14.59 3.13 12.14
N GLY A 27 13.44 2.92 11.48
CA GLY A 27 12.82 1.62 11.35
C GLY A 27 12.18 1.05 12.60
N TYR A 28 11.96 1.85 13.66
CA TYR A 28 11.25 1.44 14.88
C TYR A 28 11.79 0.17 15.55
N ASN A 29 13.10 0.02 15.60
CA ASN A 29 13.80 -1.16 16.19
C ASN A 29 13.45 -2.50 15.52
N THR A 30 13.07 -2.51 14.25
CA THR A 30 12.74 -3.73 13.50
C THR A 30 13.93 -4.30 12.71
N GLY A 31 15.10 -3.69 12.82
CA GLY A 31 16.28 -3.99 11.98
C GLY A 31 16.31 -3.21 10.67
N SER A 32 15.25 -2.48 10.34
CA SER A 32 15.22 -1.53 9.23
C SER A 32 15.96 -0.25 9.57
N THR A 33 16.53 0.41 8.58
CA THR A 33 17.14 1.75 8.70
C THR A 33 16.15 2.90 8.45
N GLY A 34 14.87 2.57 8.25
CA GLY A 34 13.83 3.54 7.88
C GLY A 34 14.06 4.13 6.48
N HIS A 35 13.58 5.34 6.25
CA HIS A 35 13.71 6.04 4.98
C HIS A 35 14.95 6.93 4.87
N THR A 36 15.85 6.88 5.85
CA THR A 36 17.12 7.66 5.87
C THR A 36 16.95 9.18 5.77
N LYS A 37 15.75 9.68 6.00
CA LYS A 37 15.41 11.11 5.99
C LYS A 37 14.73 11.50 7.29
N ASN A 38 14.95 12.72 7.75
CA ASN A 38 14.21 13.26 8.88
C ASN A 38 12.73 13.37 8.53
N TRP A 39 11.88 13.01 9.48
CA TRP A 39 10.45 13.21 9.37
C TRP A 39 10.09 14.68 9.56
N ASP A 40 9.35 15.25 8.62
CA ASP A 40 8.96 16.66 8.65
C ASP A 40 7.48 16.81 9.07
N PRO A 41 7.19 17.41 10.23
CA PRO A 41 5.84 17.66 10.67
C PRO A 41 5.06 18.62 9.78
N GLU A 42 5.73 19.56 9.10
CA GLU A 42 5.03 20.49 8.21
C GLU A 42 4.60 19.83 6.91
N GLU A 43 5.38 18.88 6.39
CA GLU A 43 4.93 18.04 5.29
C GLU A 43 3.73 17.16 5.70
N ALA A 44 3.77 16.60 6.90
CA ALA A 44 2.68 15.74 7.40
C ALA A 44 1.36 16.48 7.66
N LYS A 45 1.38 17.82 7.79
CA LYS A 45 0.19 18.66 7.91
C LYS A 45 -0.44 19.04 6.58
N LYS A 46 0.26 18.87 5.46
CA LYS A 46 -0.29 19.19 4.14
C LYS A 46 -1.44 18.23 3.83
N LEU A 47 -2.62 18.78 3.58
CA LEU A 47 -3.76 17.97 3.14
C LEU A 47 -3.65 17.71 1.63
N ILE A 48 -3.98 16.50 1.26
CA ILE A 48 -3.92 16.03 -0.12
C ILE A 48 -5.20 15.29 -0.49
N LEU A 49 -5.54 15.26 -1.77
CA LEU A 49 -6.44 14.24 -2.27
C LEU A 49 -5.72 12.89 -2.25
N ARG A 50 -6.41 11.86 -1.80
CA ARG A 50 -5.81 10.52 -1.60
C ARG A 50 -5.28 9.96 -2.92
N GLN A 51 -3.98 9.73 -3.00
CA GLN A 51 -3.31 9.13 -4.15
C GLN A 51 -3.39 7.60 -4.16
N HIS A 52 -3.54 7.01 -2.98
CA HIS A 52 -3.41 5.58 -2.73
C HIS A 52 -4.39 5.15 -1.65
N SER A 53 -5.18 4.15 -1.94
CA SER A 53 -6.14 3.64 -0.93
C SER A 53 -5.46 2.91 0.23
N THR A 54 -4.19 2.51 0.12
CA THR A 54 -3.39 1.92 1.21
C THR A 54 -3.33 2.78 2.49
N SER A 55 -3.49 4.09 2.38
CA SER A 55 -3.64 4.97 3.55
C SER A 55 -4.83 4.59 4.44
N THR A 56 -5.89 4.04 3.85
CA THR A 56 -7.06 3.53 4.56
C THR A 56 -6.72 2.28 5.38
N THR A 57 -5.85 1.41 4.86
CA THR A 57 -5.34 0.23 5.58
C THR A 57 -4.67 0.64 6.89
N PHE A 58 -3.74 1.59 6.86
CA PHE A 58 -3.04 2.05 8.06
C PHE A 58 -3.96 2.75 9.06
N ARG A 59 -4.92 3.54 8.57
CA ARG A 59 -5.95 4.14 9.43
C ARG A 59 -6.78 3.06 10.11
N TYR A 60 -7.16 2.02 9.40
CA TYR A 60 -7.93 0.91 9.93
C TYR A 60 -7.15 0.12 10.99
N PHE A 61 -5.85 -0.12 10.77
CA PHE A 61 -4.97 -0.72 11.78
C PHE A 61 -4.95 0.11 13.07
N HIS A 62 -4.86 1.42 12.95
CA HIS A 62 -4.87 2.32 14.09
C HIS A 62 -6.19 2.30 14.87
N GLU A 63 -7.31 2.39 14.16
CA GLU A 63 -8.65 2.47 14.75
C GLU A 63 -9.07 1.14 15.38
N LYS A 64 -8.80 0.02 14.73
CA LYS A 64 -9.27 -1.31 15.15
C LYS A 64 -8.29 -2.08 16.01
N LYS A 65 -7.03 -1.61 16.11
CA LYS A 65 -5.95 -2.28 16.86
C LYS A 65 -5.85 -3.77 16.52
N LEU A 66 -5.84 -4.06 15.21
CA LEU A 66 -5.85 -5.42 14.71
C LEU A 66 -4.50 -6.10 14.97
N ASN A 67 -4.53 -7.31 15.51
CA ASN A 67 -3.39 -8.24 15.56
C ASN A 67 -3.88 -9.69 15.59
N HIS A 68 -4.83 -10.03 14.74
CA HIS A 68 -5.40 -11.37 14.58
C HIS A 68 -5.59 -11.68 13.10
N ASP A 69 -5.75 -12.94 12.77
CA ASP A 69 -5.97 -13.38 11.39
C ASP A 69 -7.22 -12.74 10.81
N CYS A 70 -7.07 -12.07 9.69
CA CYS A 70 -8.16 -11.37 9.04
C CYS A 70 -7.91 -11.14 7.55
N LYS A 71 -9.00 -10.89 6.83
CA LYS A 71 -8.99 -10.54 5.42
C LYS A 71 -9.92 -9.35 5.22
N TYR A 72 -9.44 -8.33 4.56
CA TYR A 72 -10.22 -7.14 4.23
C TYR A 72 -10.04 -6.77 2.77
N PHE A 73 -11.05 -6.17 2.20
CA PHE A 73 -10.96 -5.47 0.93
C PHE A 73 -11.79 -4.19 1.01
N TYR A 74 -11.46 -3.25 0.19
CA TYR A 74 -12.23 -2.02 0.01
C TYR A 74 -12.02 -1.47 -1.39
N ILE A 75 -12.96 -0.65 -1.81
CA ILE A 75 -12.91 0.07 -3.09
C ILE A 75 -13.04 1.55 -2.75
N ALA A 76 -12.17 2.37 -3.32
CA ALA A 76 -12.16 3.80 -3.06
C ALA A 76 -11.62 4.57 -4.26
N ASP A 77 -12.09 5.80 -4.40
CA ASP A 77 -11.57 6.72 -5.40
C ASP A 77 -10.24 7.30 -4.95
N ASN A 78 -9.30 7.38 -5.89
CA ASN A 78 -7.98 7.95 -5.73
C ASN A 78 -7.74 9.01 -6.78
N PHE A 79 -6.81 9.91 -6.47
CA PHE A 79 -6.54 11.09 -7.28
C PHE A 79 -5.04 11.22 -7.53
N ARG A 80 -4.65 11.37 -8.81
CA ARG A 80 -3.25 11.58 -9.19
C ARG A 80 -3.14 12.71 -10.18
N ASN A 81 -2.27 13.66 -9.86
CA ASN A 81 -1.96 14.79 -10.73
C ASN A 81 -0.95 14.35 -11.81
N GLU A 82 -1.44 13.59 -12.77
CA GLU A 82 -0.68 13.03 -13.89
C GLU A 82 -1.26 13.52 -15.21
N ALA A 83 -0.48 13.43 -16.28
CA ALA A 83 -0.98 13.71 -17.61
C ALA A 83 -2.06 12.69 -18.00
N THR A 84 -3.21 13.16 -18.41
CA THR A 84 -4.32 12.30 -18.84
C THR A 84 -3.99 11.65 -20.20
N ASP A 85 -4.12 10.33 -20.27
CA ASP A 85 -3.98 9.55 -21.50
C ASP A 85 -5.04 8.43 -21.58
N ALA A 86 -4.88 7.48 -22.49
CA ALA A 86 -5.82 6.38 -22.68
C ALA A 86 -5.91 5.40 -21.46
N THR A 87 -4.96 5.48 -20.52
CA THR A 87 -4.84 4.55 -19.39
C THR A 87 -4.74 5.27 -18.04
N HIS A 88 -4.63 6.59 -18.03
CA HIS A 88 -4.48 7.39 -16.81
C HIS A 88 -5.53 8.50 -16.76
N LEU A 89 -6.35 8.44 -15.74
CA LEU A 89 -7.31 9.50 -15.39
C LEU A 89 -6.85 10.16 -14.07
N PRO A 90 -7.10 11.46 -13.88
CA PRO A 90 -6.76 12.14 -12.62
C PRO A 90 -7.56 11.63 -11.42
N GLU A 91 -8.73 11.03 -11.66
CA GLU A 91 -9.57 10.33 -10.69
C GLU A 91 -9.86 8.93 -11.20
N PHE A 92 -9.67 7.92 -10.33
CA PHE A 92 -9.90 6.52 -10.68
C PHE A 92 -10.24 5.69 -9.44
N GLY A 93 -11.05 4.65 -9.64
CA GLY A 93 -11.35 3.66 -8.59
C GLY A 93 -10.19 2.69 -8.40
N GLN A 94 -9.85 2.41 -7.14
CA GLN A 94 -8.88 1.38 -6.77
C GLN A 94 -9.54 0.36 -5.84
N ALA A 95 -9.45 -0.92 -6.21
CA ALA A 95 -9.77 -2.02 -5.33
C ALA A 95 -8.47 -2.48 -4.65
N GLU A 96 -8.48 -2.57 -3.35
CA GLU A 96 -7.35 -3.03 -2.55
C GLU A 96 -7.82 -4.11 -1.58
N GLY A 97 -6.96 -5.08 -1.33
CA GLY A 97 -7.21 -6.14 -0.36
C GLY A 97 -5.99 -6.41 0.49
N LEU A 98 -6.20 -6.87 1.70
CA LEU A 98 -5.14 -7.33 2.57
C LEU A 98 -5.51 -8.65 3.24
N ILE A 99 -4.50 -9.44 3.52
CA ILE A 99 -4.59 -10.64 4.34
C ILE A 99 -3.54 -10.51 5.44
N MET A 100 -3.97 -10.68 6.68
CA MET A 100 -3.10 -10.74 7.86
C MET A 100 -3.19 -12.13 8.46
N ALA A 101 -2.07 -12.81 8.60
CA ALA A 101 -1.94 -14.10 9.28
C ALA A 101 -0.47 -14.38 9.62
N ASP A 102 -0.22 -15.44 10.39
CA ASP A 102 1.13 -15.88 10.67
C ASP A 102 1.75 -16.54 9.43
N ASN A 103 3.04 -16.28 9.22
CA ASN A 103 3.87 -16.93 8.20
C ASN A 103 3.40 -16.79 6.74
N LEU A 104 2.69 -15.71 6.40
CA LEU A 104 2.37 -15.43 5.01
C LEU A 104 3.64 -15.13 4.20
N THR A 105 3.67 -15.67 3.01
CA THR A 105 4.80 -15.59 2.08
C THR A 105 4.43 -14.88 0.79
N LEU A 106 5.43 -14.54 -0.01
CA LEU A 106 5.21 -14.02 -1.36
C LEU A 106 4.47 -15.03 -2.25
N ALA A 107 4.67 -16.34 -2.02
CA ALA A 107 3.97 -17.39 -2.77
C ALA A 107 2.47 -17.37 -2.48
N ASP A 108 2.05 -17.13 -1.23
CA ASP A 108 0.64 -16.99 -0.85
C ASP A 108 0.00 -15.80 -1.57
N LEU A 109 0.70 -14.67 -1.59
CA LEU A 109 0.26 -13.48 -2.32
C LEU A 109 0.11 -13.73 -3.82
N MET A 110 1.12 -14.37 -4.45
CA MET A 110 1.06 -14.72 -5.87
C MET A 110 -0.09 -15.69 -6.18
N GLY A 111 -0.35 -16.65 -5.29
CA GLY A 111 -1.47 -17.57 -5.39
C GLY A 111 -2.80 -16.83 -5.34
N PHE A 112 -2.98 -15.95 -4.37
CA PHE A 112 -4.17 -15.12 -4.21
C PHE A 112 -4.42 -14.25 -5.44
N VAL A 113 -3.41 -13.55 -5.94
CA VAL A 113 -3.52 -12.67 -7.13
C VAL A 113 -3.93 -13.48 -8.35
N LYS A 114 -3.33 -14.65 -8.59
CA LYS A 114 -3.70 -15.53 -9.70
C LYS A 114 -5.16 -15.97 -9.61
N GLU A 115 -5.60 -16.42 -8.45
CA GLU A 115 -6.97 -16.88 -8.23
C GLU A 115 -7.98 -15.73 -8.41
N PHE A 116 -7.68 -14.56 -7.86
CA PHE A 116 -8.53 -13.36 -8.00
C PHE A 116 -8.74 -13.00 -9.47
N TYR A 117 -7.67 -12.88 -10.24
CA TYR A 117 -7.78 -12.51 -11.65
C TYR A 117 -8.35 -13.62 -12.53
N ALA A 118 -8.11 -14.88 -12.18
CA ALA A 118 -8.75 -16.00 -12.88
C ALA A 118 -10.29 -15.93 -12.78
N LYS A 119 -10.84 -15.51 -11.64
CA LYS A 119 -12.29 -15.26 -11.46
C LYS A 119 -12.83 -14.12 -12.34
N LEU A 120 -11.96 -13.22 -12.75
CA LEU A 120 -12.27 -12.15 -13.72
C LEU A 120 -11.98 -12.54 -15.17
N GLY A 121 -11.63 -13.81 -15.44
CA GLY A 121 -11.31 -14.32 -16.77
C GLY A 121 -9.91 -13.97 -17.26
N ILE A 122 -9.02 -13.50 -16.39
CA ILE A 122 -7.64 -13.14 -16.72
C ILE A 122 -6.70 -14.26 -16.22
N HIS A 123 -6.20 -15.07 -17.15
CA HIS A 123 -5.39 -16.25 -16.85
C HIS A 123 -3.90 -16.08 -17.17
N LYS A 124 -3.56 -15.21 -18.12
CA LYS A 124 -2.19 -14.99 -18.59
C LYS A 124 -1.56 -13.84 -17.80
N ILE A 125 -0.99 -14.20 -16.64
CA ILE A 125 -0.37 -13.25 -15.69
C ILE A 125 1.11 -13.57 -15.54
N ARG A 126 1.94 -12.53 -15.44
CA ARG A 126 3.34 -12.61 -15.05
C ARG A 126 3.60 -11.67 -13.89
N PHE A 127 4.52 -12.05 -13.01
CA PHE A 127 4.98 -11.25 -11.90
C PHE A 127 6.35 -10.68 -12.17
N LYS A 128 6.60 -9.47 -11.69
CA LYS A 128 7.91 -8.81 -11.73
C LYS A 128 8.23 -8.26 -10.34
N PRO A 129 9.49 -8.28 -9.92
CA PRO A 129 9.93 -7.50 -8.77
C PRO A 129 9.68 -6.01 -9.03
N THR A 130 9.29 -5.31 -7.99
CA THR A 130 9.15 -3.84 -8.01
C THR A 130 9.56 -3.26 -6.66
N PHE A 131 9.46 -1.96 -6.51
CA PHE A 131 9.72 -1.27 -5.25
C PHE A 131 8.48 -0.52 -4.81
N ASN A 132 8.03 -0.81 -3.59
CA ASN A 132 7.07 0.01 -2.87
C ASN A 132 7.68 0.42 -1.53
N PRO A 133 7.51 1.66 -1.08
CA PRO A 133 8.18 2.13 0.14
C PRO A 133 7.71 1.43 1.42
N TYR A 134 6.53 0.82 1.42
CA TYR A 134 5.90 0.17 2.59
C TYR A 134 5.87 -1.37 2.52
N THR A 135 6.36 -1.99 1.44
CA THR A 135 6.45 -3.46 1.30
C THR A 135 7.86 -3.93 0.95
N GLU A 136 8.21 -5.14 1.43
CA GLU A 136 9.43 -5.86 1.07
C GLU A 136 9.25 -7.36 1.36
N PRO A 137 9.31 -8.27 0.39
CA PRO A 137 9.44 -7.98 -1.04
C PRO A 137 8.19 -7.34 -1.64
N SER A 138 8.41 -6.60 -2.74
CA SER A 138 7.34 -5.99 -3.54
C SER A 138 7.29 -6.61 -4.92
N MET A 139 6.10 -6.78 -5.45
CA MET A 139 5.92 -7.29 -6.81
C MET A 139 4.80 -6.56 -7.55
N GLU A 140 4.92 -6.59 -8.85
CA GLU A 140 3.93 -6.10 -9.80
C GLU A 140 3.39 -7.29 -10.61
N ALA A 141 2.07 -7.37 -10.77
CA ALA A 141 1.47 -8.34 -11.68
C ALA A 141 1.02 -7.66 -12.97
N HIS A 142 1.23 -8.33 -14.09
CA HIS A 142 0.86 -7.88 -15.43
C HIS A 142 0.01 -8.94 -16.11
N TYR A 143 -0.98 -8.52 -16.90
CA TYR A 143 -1.72 -9.40 -17.79
C TYR A 143 -1.38 -9.13 -19.25
N TYR A 144 -1.53 -10.15 -20.06
CA TYR A 144 -1.41 -10.02 -21.50
C TYR A 144 -2.77 -9.74 -22.12
N ASN A 145 -2.91 -8.58 -22.78
CA ASN A 145 -4.12 -8.25 -23.53
C ASN A 145 -3.98 -8.82 -24.96
N GLU A 146 -4.69 -9.90 -25.25
CA GLU A 146 -4.62 -10.59 -26.53
C GLU A 146 -5.07 -9.69 -27.71
N LYS A 147 -6.04 -8.80 -27.49
CA LYS A 147 -6.54 -7.90 -28.52
C LYS A 147 -5.52 -6.83 -28.93
N LEU A 148 -4.74 -6.36 -27.96
CA LEU A 148 -3.76 -5.29 -28.16
C LEU A 148 -2.34 -5.83 -28.32
N GLY A 149 -2.12 -7.14 -28.13
CA GLY A 149 -0.81 -7.77 -28.23
C GLY A 149 0.22 -7.26 -27.20
N LYS A 150 -0.21 -6.75 -26.03
CA LYS A 150 0.65 -6.07 -25.08
C LYS A 150 0.39 -6.51 -23.63
N TRP A 151 1.42 -6.34 -22.81
CA TRP A 151 1.34 -6.51 -21.36
C TRP A 151 0.94 -5.18 -20.68
N TYR A 152 0.00 -5.26 -19.76
CA TYR A 152 -0.47 -4.14 -18.95
C TYR A 152 -0.30 -4.46 -17.47
N ALA A 153 0.08 -3.47 -16.68
CA ALA A 153 0.10 -3.59 -15.23
C ALA A 153 -1.32 -3.77 -14.69
N LEU A 154 -1.48 -4.70 -13.73
CA LEU A 154 -2.74 -4.97 -13.05
C LEU A 154 -2.74 -4.47 -11.61
N ILE A 155 -1.68 -4.80 -10.87
CA ILE A 155 -1.62 -4.59 -9.44
C ILE A 155 -0.18 -4.43 -8.99
N ASN A 156 0.04 -3.53 -8.05
CA ASN A 156 1.20 -3.47 -7.17
C ASN A 156 0.86 -4.15 -5.86
N SER A 157 1.76 -4.96 -5.34
CA SER A 157 1.52 -5.77 -4.15
C SER A 157 2.81 -6.11 -3.43
N GLY A 158 2.71 -6.63 -2.22
CA GLY A 158 3.89 -7.05 -1.47
C GLY A 158 3.58 -7.51 -0.06
N ILE A 159 4.62 -7.80 0.69
CA ILE A 159 4.55 -8.06 2.13
C ILE A 159 4.87 -6.75 2.84
N PHE A 160 4.01 -6.32 3.76
CA PHE A 160 4.27 -5.08 4.50
C PHE A 160 5.56 -5.19 5.31
N ARG A 161 6.36 -4.14 5.25
CA ARG A 161 7.60 -4.03 6.03
C ARG A 161 7.30 -4.02 7.52
N PRO A 162 8.13 -4.65 8.36
CA PRO A 162 7.94 -4.64 9.81
C PRO A 162 7.82 -3.23 10.40
N GLU A 163 8.62 -2.28 9.92
CA GLU A 163 8.58 -0.88 10.38
C GLU A 163 7.27 -0.16 10.00
N ALA A 164 6.57 -0.62 8.97
CA ALA A 164 5.25 -0.09 8.62
C ALA A 164 4.16 -0.59 9.57
N LEU A 165 4.33 -1.78 10.16
CA LEU A 165 3.36 -2.45 11.03
C LEU A 165 3.61 -2.19 12.53
N ALA A 166 4.87 -2.09 12.93
CA ALA A 166 5.30 -1.97 14.33
C ALA A 166 4.67 -0.77 15.10
N PRO A 167 4.47 0.43 14.50
CA PRO A 167 3.79 1.53 15.16
C PRO A 167 2.37 1.20 15.64
N TYR A 168 1.72 0.24 14.98
CA TYR A 168 0.35 -0.22 15.28
C TYR A 168 0.32 -1.45 16.18
N GLY A 169 1.48 -2.00 16.57
CA GLY A 169 1.59 -3.20 17.40
C GLY A 169 1.26 -4.50 16.66
N ILE A 170 1.33 -4.50 15.33
CA ILE A 170 1.08 -5.67 14.50
C ILE A 170 2.37 -6.49 14.41
N THR A 171 2.29 -7.77 14.78
CA THR A 171 3.41 -8.72 14.76
C THR A 171 3.23 -9.83 13.71
N LYS A 172 2.07 -9.90 13.07
CA LYS A 172 1.74 -10.85 12.02
C LYS A 172 2.24 -10.39 10.66
N SER A 173 2.41 -11.32 9.73
CA SER A 173 2.65 -11.00 8.33
C SER A 173 1.39 -10.39 7.70
N VAL A 174 1.57 -9.36 6.89
CA VAL A 174 0.47 -8.73 6.13
C VAL A 174 0.87 -8.68 4.67
N ILE A 175 0.03 -9.24 3.82
CA ILE A 175 0.16 -9.15 2.35
C ILE A 175 -0.97 -8.27 1.79
N ALA A 176 -0.65 -7.42 0.83
CA ALA A 176 -1.61 -6.55 0.15
C ALA A 176 -1.19 -6.28 -1.31
#